data_dd43f23ac7fb18b9b2704fcbdef1acd0
#
_entry.id   dd43f23ac7fb18b9b2704fcbdef1acd0
#
_cell.length_a   1.000
_cell.length_b   1.000
_cell.length_c   1.000
_cell.angle_alpha   90.00
_cell.angle_beta   90.00
_cell.angle_gamma   90.00
#
_symmetry.space_group_name_H-M   'P 1'
#
loop_
_entity.id
_entity.type
_entity.pdbx_description
1 polymer ?
#
loop_
_entity_poly.entity_id
_entity_poly.type
_entity_poly.pdbx_seq_one_letter_code
_entity_poly.pdbx_strand_id
1 'polypeptide(L)'
;MRLMLFKRGNLMLKNLLLTTLLLCSAAASAQSVFEVNLDPAPYNRSEARTQAVELVLDRLTGGRANGSWAQDEARRDLSRYLQSEPSGSGYNAVFNEEELLALLQSAELPFLLAPRPTVLVWLSKDGRGRNEANRAWRRASSAYQMPLLWPLWDLEEHMTLDARELFDAKPLREASRRYGADYWLAVEQGAGGGRWQLFGSEQEQPLLQGKLAQGKLVSGADAVTELMARLNRYWVEKNGQKRAPRQDNPAPIQPLLAEVDASGELTIVVSGLHRYSDSVLLERKLRQLDGVGTVYVIDSAGSQGRYRLSVPGSRAAVLQALTTMNGLAVTGEREFSWSGAKRD
;
A
#
# COMPACT_ATOMS: atom_id res chain seq x y z
N MET A 1 55.84 -24.66 -25.04
CA MET A 1 55.55 -23.80 -23.89
C MET A 1 54.71 -22.62 -24.37
N ARG A 2 53.40 -22.77 -24.47
CA ARG A 2 52.36 -21.75 -24.75
C ARG A 2 51.02 -22.45 -24.79
N LEU A 3 50.29 -22.52 -23.68
CA LEU A 3 48.83 -22.80 -23.62
C LEU A 3 48.38 -22.85 -22.16
N MET A 4 48.32 -21.71 -21.51
CA MET A 4 47.61 -21.56 -20.21
C MET A 4 47.40 -20.08 -19.90
N LEU A 5 46.52 -19.40 -20.66
CA LEU A 5 46.16 -18.00 -20.27
C LEU A 5 44.79 -17.57 -20.86
N PHE A 6 43.82 -18.49 -21.02
CA PHE A 6 42.47 -18.09 -21.55
C PHE A 6 41.27 -18.65 -20.76
N LYS A 7 41.41 -18.94 -19.46
CA LYS A 7 40.29 -19.52 -18.68
C LYS A 7 39.84 -18.70 -17.46
N ARG A 8 40.42 -17.52 -17.23
CA ARG A 8 40.01 -16.67 -16.08
C ARG A 8 39.06 -15.52 -16.40
N GLY A 9 38.88 -15.13 -17.66
CA GLY A 9 38.01 -14.01 -18.07
C GLY A 9 36.51 -14.31 -18.03
N ASN A 10 36.12 -15.58 -18.26
CA ASN A 10 34.68 -15.92 -18.38
C ASN A 10 33.97 -16.15 -17.05
N LEU A 11 34.69 -16.30 -15.94
CA LEU A 11 34.08 -16.51 -14.62
C LEU A 11 33.64 -15.19 -13.97
N MET A 12 34.41 -14.11 -14.20
CA MET A 12 34.02 -12.78 -13.68
C MET A 12 32.85 -12.17 -14.45
N LEU A 13 32.74 -12.42 -15.75
CA LEU A 13 31.63 -11.91 -16.57
C LEU A 13 30.30 -12.61 -16.24
N LYS A 14 30.34 -13.91 -15.92
CA LYS A 14 29.15 -14.67 -15.47
C LYS A 14 28.66 -14.23 -14.10
N ASN A 15 29.55 -13.90 -13.18
CA ASN A 15 29.17 -13.43 -11.86
C ASN A 15 28.64 -11.97 -11.90
N LEU A 16 29.10 -11.14 -12.83
CA LEU A 16 28.59 -9.77 -13.02
C LEU A 16 27.18 -9.77 -13.66
N LEU A 17 26.88 -10.73 -14.55
CA LEU A 17 25.56 -10.91 -15.15
C LEU A 17 24.53 -11.51 -14.16
N LEU A 18 24.98 -12.33 -13.21
CA LEU A 18 24.11 -12.93 -12.18
C LEU A 18 23.72 -11.93 -11.09
N THR A 19 24.60 -10.94 -10.78
CA THR A 19 24.33 -9.90 -9.81
C THR A 19 23.40 -8.80 -10.35
N THR A 20 23.39 -8.54 -11.65
CA THR A 20 22.47 -7.58 -12.26
C THR A 20 21.05 -8.13 -12.43
N LEU A 21 20.86 -9.45 -12.44
CA LEU A 21 19.52 -10.06 -12.56
C LEU A 21 18.76 -10.12 -11.23
N LEU A 22 19.44 -9.96 -10.09
CA LEU A 22 18.81 -9.97 -8.76
C LEU A 22 18.29 -8.60 -8.28
N LEU A 23 18.53 -7.52 -9.04
CA LEU A 23 18.09 -6.15 -8.70
C LEU A 23 16.82 -5.71 -9.42
N CYS A 24 16.19 -6.57 -10.23
CA CYS A 24 14.79 -6.43 -10.62
C CYS A 24 13.88 -6.97 -9.49
N SER A 25 14.07 -6.49 -8.27
CA SER A 25 13.02 -6.56 -7.24
C SER A 25 11.83 -5.80 -7.81
N ALA A 26 10.83 -6.54 -8.26
CA ALA A 26 9.53 -6.00 -8.59
C ALA A 26 9.13 -5.05 -7.47
N ALA A 27 9.14 -3.75 -7.73
CA ALA A 27 8.34 -2.82 -6.99
C ALA A 27 6.89 -3.28 -7.23
N ALA A 28 6.44 -4.24 -6.42
CA ALA A 28 5.04 -4.51 -6.26
C ALA A 28 4.47 -3.17 -5.81
N SER A 29 3.79 -2.47 -6.73
CA SER A 29 3.06 -1.27 -6.40
C SER A 29 2.14 -1.66 -5.27
N ALA A 30 2.46 -1.19 -4.05
CA ALA A 30 1.60 -1.43 -2.91
C ALA A 30 0.26 -0.80 -3.28
N GLN A 31 -0.75 -1.63 -3.52
CA GLN A 31 -2.08 -1.19 -3.85
C GLN A 31 -2.57 -0.30 -2.71
N SER A 32 -3.01 0.92 -3.03
CA SER A 32 -3.49 1.85 -2.01
C SER A 32 -4.69 1.26 -1.27
N VAL A 33 -4.75 1.47 0.04
CA VAL A 33 -5.90 1.03 0.87
C VAL A 33 -7.22 1.65 0.41
N PHE A 34 -7.17 2.73 -0.38
CA PHE A 34 -8.32 3.41 -0.98
C PHE A 34 -8.72 2.87 -2.36
N GLU A 35 -8.00 1.88 -2.89
CA GLU A 35 -8.36 1.21 -4.14
C GLU A 35 -9.18 -0.03 -3.86
N VAL A 36 -10.30 -0.19 -4.55
CA VAL A 36 -11.20 -1.33 -4.45
C VAL A 36 -11.34 -2.01 -5.79
N ASN A 37 -11.23 -3.35 -5.77
CA ASN A 37 -11.59 -4.19 -6.90
C ASN A 37 -12.68 -5.17 -6.44
N LEU A 38 -13.84 -5.17 -7.13
CA LEU A 38 -14.92 -6.11 -6.93
C LEU A 38 -14.92 -7.14 -8.09
N ASP A 39 -14.58 -8.39 -7.78
CA ASP A 39 -14.63 -9.50 -8.73
C ASP A 39 -15.38 -10.70 -8.09
N PRO A 40 -16.55 -11.08 -8.62
CA PRO A 40 -17.27 -10.48 -9.76
C PRO A 40 -17.86 -9.09 -9.45
N ALA A 41 -17.88 -8.23 -10.46
CA ALA A 41 -18.58 -6.97 -10.34
C ALA A 41 -20.09 -7.19 -10.19
N PRO A 42 -20.81 -6.37 -9.39
CA PRO A 42 -22.26 -6.30 -9.43
C PRO A 42 -22.76 -5.92 -10.84
N TYR A 43 -23.93 -6.41 -11.20
CA TYR A 43 -24.52 -6.10 -12.50
C TYR A 43 -24.82 -4.61 -12.68
N ASN A 44 -25.27 -3.95 -11.59
CA ASN A 44 -25.62 -2.54 -11.59
C ASN A 44 -24.42 -1.69 -11.10
N ARG A 45 -24.01 -0.69 -11.89
CA ARG A 45 -22.89 0.20 -11.55
C ARG A 45 -23.15 1.01 -10.27
N SER A 46 -24.39 1.40 -9.99
CA SER A 46 -24.74 2.09 -8.74
C SER A 46 -24.53 1.18 -7.54
N GLU A 47 -24.94 -0.08 -7.65
CA GLU A 47 -24.70 -1.09 -6.63
C GLU A 47 -23.19 -1.37 -6.44
N ALA A 48 -22.44 -1.45 -7.54
CA ALA A 48 -20.98 -1.62 -7.49
C ALA A 48 -20.29 -0.48 -6.73
N ARG A 49 -20.69 0.77 -6.98
CA ARG A 49 -20.20 1.95 -6.26
C ARG A 49 -20.49 1.89 -4.77
N THR A 50 -21.74 1.52 -4.42
CA THR A 50 -22.17 1.37 -3.03
C THR A 50 -21.37 0.27 -2.33
N GLN A 51 -21.24 -0.90 -2.94
CA GLN A 51 -20.45 -1.99 -2.36
C GLN A 51 -18.96 -1.61 -2.24
N ALA A 52 -18.41 -0.87 -3.18
CA ALA A 52 -17.02 -0.43 -3.13
C ALA A 52 -16.76 0.57 -1.99
N VAL A 53 -17.65 1.56 -1.77
CA VAL A 53 -17.46 2.51 -0.64
C VAL A 53 -17.66 1.82 0.69
N GLU A 54 -18.57 0.86 0.79
CA GLU A 54 -18.74 0.06 2.00
C GLU A 54 -17.50 -0.78 2.30
N LEU A 55 -16.91 -1.41 1.28
CA LEU A 55 -15.71 -2.22 1.45
C LEU A 55 -14.49 -1.39 1.85
N VAL A 56 -14.29 -0.19 1.26
CA VAL A 56 -13.18 0.67 1.67
C VAL A 56 -13.36 1.18 3.10
N LEU A 57 -14.58 1.54 3.51
CA LEU A 57 -14.89 1.92 4.88
C LEU A 57 -14.69 0.75 5.87
N ASP A 58 -15.15 -0.45 5.51
CA ASP A 58 -14.94 -1.66 6.32
C ASP A 58 -13.45 -1.98 6.46
N ARG A 59 -12.70 -1.90 5.38
CA ARG A 59 -11.24 -2.09 5.36
C ARG A 59 -10.53 -1.09 6.26
N LEU A 60 -10.85 0.19 6.14
CA LEU A 60 -10.24 1.25 6.93
C LEU A 60 -10.57 1.13 8.41
N THR A 61 -11.83 0.87 8.76
CA THR A 61 -12.33 0.96 10.14
C THR A 61 -12.50 -0.37 10.87
N GLY A 62 -12.22 -1.51 10.18
CA GLY A 62 -12.48 -2.84 10.75
C GLY A 62 -13.96 -3.10 11.01
N GLY A 63 -14.83 -2.52 10.19
CA GLY A 63 -16.29 -2.66 10.30
C GLY A 63 -16.96 -1.69 11.27
N ARG A 64 -16.23 -0.78 11.90
CA ARG A 64 -16.80 0.19 12.85
C ARG A 64 -17.64 1.28 12.17
N ALA A 65 -17.45 1.49 10.86
CA ALA A 65 -18.29 2.38 10.07
C ALA A 65 -19.66 1.79 9.76
N ASN A 66 -19.84 0.47 9.86
CA ASN A 66 -21.07 -0.20 9.49
C ASN A 66 -22.25 0.24 10.37
N GLY A 67 -23.32 0.76 9.73
CA GLY A 67 -24.48 1.31 10.42
C GLY A 67 -24.27 2.66 11.08
N SER A 68 -23.13 3.33 10.84
CA SER A 68 -22.87 4.68 11.32
C SER A 68 -23.36 5.72 10.32
N TRP A 69 -23.56 6.94 10.81
CA TRP A 69 -23.89 8.09 9.96
C TRP A 69 -22.83 8.36 8.87
N ALA A 70 -21.55 8.02 9.14
CA ALA A 70 -20.48 8.18 8.17
C ALA A 70 -20.65 7.24 6.96
N GLN A 71 -21.12 6.02 7.18
CA GLN A 71 -21.45 5.11 6.08
C GLN A 71 -22.64 5.65 5.25
N ASP A 72 -23.68 6.15 5.93
CA ASP A 72 -24.85 6.71 5.26
C ASP A 72 -24.50 7.96 4.46
N GLU A 73 -23.61 8.81 4.97
CA GLU A 73 -23.11 9.98 4.26
C GLU A 73 -22.30 9.59 3.02
N ALA A 74 -21.38 8.63 3.17
CA ALA A 74 -20.58 8.15 2.06
C ALA A 74 -21.41 7.50 0.94
N ARG A 75 -22.51 6.82 1.29
CA ARG A 75 -23.48 6.27 0.32
C ARG A 75 -24.30 7.35 -0.36
N ARG A 76 -24.66 8.43 0.37
CA ARG A 76 -25.50 9.51 -0.14
C ARG A 76 -24.76 10.39 -1.15
N ASP A 77 -23.51 10.71 -0.87
CA ASP A 77 -22.69 11.58 -1.72
C ASP A 77 -21.45 10.85 -2.24
N LEU A 78 -21.68 9.74 -2.96
CA LEU A 78 -20.61 8.94 -3.55
C LEU A 78 -19.66 9.74 -4.45
N SER A 79 -20.20 10.77 -5.13
CA SER A 79 -19.41 11.60 -6.05
C SER A 79 -18.30 12.38 -5.36
N ARG A 80 -18.50 12.74 -4.11
CA ARG A 80 -17.50 13.41 -3.28
C ARG A 80 -16.32 12.51 -2.93
N TYR A 81 -16.62 11.25 -2.64
CA TYR A 81 -15.62 10.29 -2.14
C TYR A 81 -14.98 9.46 -3.25
N LEU A 82 -15.60 9.33 -4.41
CA LEU A 82 -15.09 8.56 -5.54
C LEU A 82 -14.19 9.46 -6.41
N GLN A 83 -12.89 9.12 -6.47
CA GLN A 83 -11.92 9.86 -7.27
C GLN A 83 -11.93 9.42 -8.74
N SER A 84 -11.93 8.10 -9.00
CA SER A 84 -11.93 7.54 -10.35
C SER A 84 -12.45 6.10 -10.38
N GLU A 85 -12.84 5.65 -11.58
CA GLU A 85 -13.27 4.28 -11.87
C GLU A 85 -12.43 3.73 -13.02
N PRO A 86 -11.20 3.20 -12.73
CA PRO A 86 -10.32 2.67 -13.76
C PRO A 86 -10.94 1.47 -14.47
N SER A 87 -10.72 1.36 -15.78
CA SER A 87 -11.10 0.17 -16.53
C SER A 87 -10.22 -1.02 -16.15
N GLY A 88 -10.81 -2.23 -16.06
CA GLY A 88 -10.11 -3.44 -15.70
C GLY A 88 -11.03 -4.63 -15.54
N SER A 89 -10.49 -5.73 -15.01
CA SER A 89 -11.29 -6.89 -14.64
C SER A 89 -12.17 -6.56 -13.43
N GLY A 90 -13.44 -6.90 -13.48
CA GLY A 90 -14.39 -6.57 -12.43
C GLY A 90 -14.77 -5.10 -12.41
N TYR A 91 -15.16 -4.60 -11.24
CA TYR A 91 -15.38 -3.18 -10.99
C TYR A 91 -14.23 -2.62 -10.14
N ASN A 92 -13.58 -1.58 -10.65
CA ASN A 92 -12.48 -0.92 -9.98
C ASN A 92 -12.87 0.50 -9.57
N ALA A 93 -12.52 0.90 -8.36
CA ALA A 93 -12.76 2.23 -7.83
C ALA A 93 -11.55 2.72 -7.05
N VAL A 94 -11.21 3.99 -7.21
CA VAL A 94 -10.23 4.70 -6.40
C VAL A 94 -10.96 5.79 -5.63
N PHE A 95 -10.82 5.80 -4.32
CA PHE A 95 -11.47 6.76 -3.45
C PHE A 95 -10.55 7.92 -3.09
N ASN A 96 -11.16 9.08 -2.84
CA ASN A 96 -10.46 10.27 -2.38
C ASN A 96 -10.06 10.08 -0.91
N GLU A 97 -8.75 9.94 -0.69
CA GLU A 97 -8.17 9.72 0.64
C GLU A 97 -8.54 10.86 1.59
N GLU A 98 -8.34 12.11 1.18
CA GLU A 98 -8.56 13.28 2.02
C GLU A 98 -10.02 13.37 2.50
N GLU A 99 -10.97 13.19 1.59
CA GLU A 99 -12.40 13.25 1.89
C GLU A 99 -12.86 12.09 2.79
N LEU A 100 -12.38 10.86 2.54
CA LEU A 100 -12.72 9.72 3.40
C LEU A 100 -12.12 9.87 4.80
N LEU A 101 -10.85 10.33 4.91
CA LEU A 101 -10.22 10.54 6.20
C LEU A 101 -10.91 11.66 7.00
N ALA A 102 -11.29 12.76 6.34
CA ALA A 102 -12.06 13.83 6.97
C ALA A 102 -13.41 13.32 7.51
N LEU A 103 -14.09 12.47 6.74
CA LEU A 103 -15.35 11.84 7.16
C LEU A 103 -15.15 10.96 8.40
N LEU A 104 -14.15 10.06 8.39
CA LEU A 104 -13.86 9.16 9.50
C LEU A 104 -13.44 9.90 10.77
N GLN A 105 -12.65 10.97 10.63
CA GLN A 105 -12.26 11.83 11.75
C GLN A 105 -13.46 12.56 12.35
N SER A 106 -14.34 13.10 11.50
CA SER A 106 -15.57 13.77 11.97
C SER A 106 -16.51 12.81 12.70
N ALA A 107 -16.46 11.53 12.33
CA ALA A 107 -17.22 10.48 12.99
C ALA A 107 -16.50 9.85 14.20
N GLU A 108 -15.29 10.34 14.53
CA GLU A 108 -14.43 9.79 15.59
C GLU A 108 -14.15 8.28 15.47
N LEU A 109 -14.23 7.75 14.24
CA LEU A 109 -13.99 6.35 13.96
C LEU A 109 -12.49 6.07 13.86
N PRO A 110 -11.98 5.01 14.50
CA PRO A 110 -10.60 4.60 14.31
C PRO A 110 -10.42 4.02 12.91
N PHE A 111 -9.27 4.28 12.31
CA PHE A 111 -8.91 3.76 11.00
C PHE A 111 -7.44 3.35 10.93
N LEU A 112 -7.11 2.44 10.05
CA LEU A 112 -5.76 1.93 9.83
C LEU A 112 -5.34 2.13 8.38
N LEU A 113 -4.32 2.96 8.16
CA LEU A 113 -3.71 3.23 6.85
C LEU A 113 -2.54 2.29 6.54
N ALA A 114 -1.85 1.82 7.59
CA ALA A 114 -0.70 0.94 7.44
C ALA A 114 -1.09 -0.35 6.69
N PRO A 115 -0.18 -0.90 5.86
CA PRO A 115 -0.37 -2.19 5.23
C PRO A 115 -0.70 -3.28 6.25
N ARG A 116 -1.55 -4.23 5.87
CA ARG A 116 -1.83 -5.40 6.71
C ARG A 116 -0.60 -6.30 6.74
N PRO A 117 -0.29 -6.90 7.91
CA PRO A 117 0.82 -7.84 7.99
C PRO A 117 0.57 -9.07 7.11
N THR A 118 1.65 -9.67 6.66
CA THR A 118 1.58 -10.94 5.94
C THR A 118 1.22 -12.06 6.91
N VAL A 119 0.27 -12.89 6.52
CA VAL A 119 -0.23 -14.01 7.32
C VAL A 119 0.07 -15.33 6.62
N LEU A 120 0.79 -16.24 7.28
CA LEU A 120 1.00 -17.61 6.79
C LEU A 120 -0.25 -18.45 7.11
N VAL A 121 -0.86 -19.06 6.11
CA VAL A 121 -2.13 -19.78 6.24
C VAL A 121 -1.90 -21.30 6.20
N TRP A 122 -2.03 -21.95 7.33
CA TRP A 122 -2.09 -23.40 7.46
C TRP A 122 -3.53 -23.85 7.34
N LEU A 123 -3.93 -24.31 6.16
CA LEU A 123 -5.29 -24.77 5.89
C LEU A 123 -5.33 -26.29 5.77
N SER A 124 -6.14 -26.93 6.59
CA SER A 124 -6.54 -28.32 6.48
C SER A 124 -7.97 -28.41 5.99
N LYS A 125 -8.20 -29.18 4.94
CA LYS A 125 -9.55 -29.51 4.47
C LYS A 125 -9.74 -31.02 4.51
N ASP A 126 -10.69 -31.46 5.33
CA ASP A 126 -10.98 -32.88 5.55
C ASP A 126 -9.69 -33.66 5.95
N GLY A 127 -8.88 -33.09 6.86
CA GLY A 127 -7.63 -33.67 7.35
C GLY A 127 -6.47 -33.66 6.37
N ARG A 128 -6.57 -32.90 5.27
CA ARG A 128 -5.49 -32.76 4.26
C ARG A 128 -5.04 -31.32 4.16
N GLY A 129 -3.73 -31.10 4.25
CA GLY A 129 -3.13 -29.79 4.06
C GLY A 129 -3.37 -29.22 2.66
N ARG A 130 -3.45 -27.90 2.58
CA ARG A 130 -3.61 -27.14 1.33
C ARG A 130 -2.47 -26.13 1.19
N ASN A 131 -1.84 -26.13 0.05
CA ASN A 131 -0.67 -25.30 -0.26
C ASN A 131 -0.98 -24.13 -1.19
N GLU A 132 -2.23 -23.86 -1.47
CA GLU A 132 -2.64 -22.76 -2.35
C GLU A 132 -3.99 -22.15 -1.97
N ALA A 133 -4.15 -20.88 -2.30
CA ALA A 133 -5.39 -20.16 -2.19
C ALA A 133 -6.40 -20.61 -3.27
N ASN A 134 -7.58 -21.06 -2.85
CA ASN A 134 -8.70 -21.16 -3.78
C ASN A 134 -9.30 -19.76 -4.09
N ARG A 135 -10.33 -19.70 -4.94
CA ARG A 135 -10.96 -18.44 -5.37
C ARG A 135 -11.51 -17.61 -4.20
N ALA A 136 -12.11 -18.26 -3.18
CA ALA A 136 -12.65 -17.55 -2.01
C ALA A 136 -11.54 -16.86 -1.20
N TRP A 137 -10.43 -17.55 -0.95
CA TRP A 137 -9.27 -17.00 -0.25
C TRP A 137 -8.62 -15.84 -1.02
N ARG A 138 -8.42 -16.00 -2.34
CA ARG A 138 -7.86 -14.91 -3.18
C ARG A 138 -8.74 -13.68 -3.17
N ARG A 139 -10.06 -13.85 -3.31
CA ARG A 139 -11.02 -12.74 -3.26
C ARG A 139 -11.01 -12.03 -1.92
N ALA A 140 -11.10 -12.76 -0.82
CA ALA A 140 -11.12 -12.18 0.52
C ALA A 140 -9.80 -11.50 0.87
N SER A 141 -8.65 -12.08 0.50
CA SER A 141 -7.33 -11.47 0.64
C SER A 141 -7.25 -10.14 -0.12
N SER A 142 -7.68 -10.11 -1.38
CA SER A 142 -7.71 -8.89 -2.19
C SER A 142 -8.66 -7.83 -1.61
N ALA A 143 -9.87 -8.23 -1.16
CA ALA A 143 -10.84 -7.31 -0.59
C ALA A 143 -10.30 -6.55 0.62
N TYR A 144 -9.54 -7.21 1.48
CA TYR A 144 -8.95 -6.60 2.69
C TYR A 144 -7.48 -6.22 2.51
N GLN A 145 -6.91 -6.41 1.32
CA GLN A 145 -5.49 -6.18 1.03
C GLN A 145 -4.58 -6.83 2.07
N MET A 146 -4.91 -8.06 2.44
CA MET A 146 -4.18 -8.85 3.43
C MET A 146 -3.30 -9.88 2.71
N PRO A 147 -1.97 -9.69 2.70
CA PRO A 147 -1.06 -10.61 2.04
C PRO A 147 -1.09 -11.97 2.74
N LEU A 148 -1.32 -13.06 1.97
CA LEU A 148 -1.33 -14.41 2.49
C LEU A 148 -0.16 -15.20 1.91
N LEU A 149 0.58 -15.88 2.78
CA LEU A 149 1.54 -16.91 2.42
C LEU A 149 0.92 -18.29 2.57
N TRP A 150 1.36 -19.23 1.76
CA TRP A 150 0.88 -20.62 1.78
C TRP A 150 2.06 -21.56 1.97
N PRO A 151 1.97 -22.55 2.87
CA PRO A 151 3.01 -23.52 3.09
C PRO A 151 3.14 -24.45 1.87
N LEU A 152 4.31 -25.02 1.69
CA LEU A 152 4.58 -25.96 0.61
C LEU A 152 3.96 -27.35 0.87
N TRP A 153 3.73 -27.66 2.14
CA TRP A 153 3.33 -28.99 2.59
C TRP A 153 4.30 -30.06 2.08
N ASP A 154 5.62 -29.77 2.18
CA ASP A 154 6.67 -30.71 1.84
C ASP A 154 6.86 -31.79 2.90
N LEU A 155 7.82 -32.69 2.70
CA LEU A 155 8.08 -33.80 3.62
C LEU A 155 8.49 -33.30 5.02
N GLU A 156 9.31 -32.23 5.11
CA GLU A 156 9.76 -31.68 6.37
C GLU A 156 8.58 -31.13 7.19
N GLU A 157 7.67 -30.43 6.54
CA GLU A 157 6.45 -29.92 7.18
C GLU A 157 5.51 -31.06 7.63
N HIS A 158 5.35 -32.11 6.82
CA HIS A 158 4.56 -33.27 7.19
C HIS A 158 5.17 -34.07 8.35
N MET A 159 6.49 -34.04 8.52
CA MET A 159 7.15 -34.66 9.68
C MET A 159 7.00 -33.85 10.97
N THR A 160 6.78 -32.53 10.83
CA THR A 160 6.71 -31.59 11.96
C THR A 160 5.27 -31.32 12.39
N LEU A 161 4.33 -31.22 11.43
CA LEU A 161 2.95 -30.80 11.65
C LEU A 161 1.95 -31.75 10.98
N ASP A 162 1.05 -32.34 11.77
CA ASP A 162 -0.10 -33.11 11.24
C ASP A 162 -1.21 -32.13 10.81
N ALA A 163 -1.68 -32.26 9.57
CA ALA A 163 -2.80 -31.50 9.06
C ALA A 163 -4.12 -31.66 9.83
N ARG A 164 -4.23 -32.68 10.70
CA ARG A 164 -5.38 -32.94 11.59
C ARG A 164 -5.23 -32.26 12.96
N GLU A 165 -4.03 -31.75 13.28
CA GLU A 165 -3.69 -31.16 14.58
C GLU A 165 -3.11 -29.76 14.45
N LEU A 166 -3.70 -28.93 13.59
CA LEU A 166 -3.19 -27.59 13.29
C LEU A 166 -3.21 -26.60 14.47
N PHE A 167 -3.92 -26.93 15.54
CA PHE A 167 -4.08 -26.04 16.70
C PHE A 167 -3.07 -26.31 17.83
N ASP A 168 -2.13 -27.25 17.64
CA ASP A 168 -0.98 -27.38 18.52
C ASP A 168 0.03 -26.28 18.17
N ALA A 169 0.16 -25.30 19.07
CA ALA A 169 1.00 -24.13 18.86
C ALA A 169 2.48 -24.44 18.65
N LYS A 170 3.00 -25.53 19.27
CA LYS A 170 4.43 -25.86 19.22
C LYS A 170 4.86 -26.40 17.85
N PRO A 171 4.26 -27.47 17.29
CA PRO A 171 4.61 -27.93 15.94
C PRO A 171 4.23 -26.91 14.86
N LEU A 172 3.12 -26.17 15.03
CA LEU A 172 2.73 -25.10 14.11
C LEU A 172 3.81 -24.01 14.03
N ARG A 173 4.35 -23.57 15.17
CA ARG A 173 5.44 -22.59 15.25
C ARG A 173 6.71 -23.12 14.59
N GLU A 174 7.08 -24.36 14.86
CA GLU A 174 8.27 -24.98 14.29
C GLU A 174 8.20 -25.01 12.76
N ALA A 175 7.11 -25.50 12.21
CA ALA A 175 6.88 -25.55 10.77
C ALA A 175 6.82 -24.13 10.13
N SER A 176 6.36 -23.11 10.89
CA SER A 176 6.20 -21.74 10.38
C SER A 176 7.50 -20.94 10.33
N ARG A 177 8.54 -21.30 11.08
CA ARG A 177 9.79 -20.52 11.19
C ARG A 177 10.46 -20.24 9.85
N ARG A 178 10.44 -21.19 8.93
CA ARG A 178 11.08 -21.05 7.60
C ARG A 178 10.47 -19.97 6.73
N TYR A 179 9.24 -19.54 7.01
CA TYR A 179 8.51 -18.53 6.22
C TYR A 179 8.74 -17.11 6.67
N GLY A 180 9.32 -16.90 7.85
CA GLY A 180 9.61 -15.56 8.37
C GLY A 180 8.36 -14.67 8.57
N ALA A 181 7.16 -15.27 8.69
CA ALA A 181 5.92 -14.55 8.93
C ALA A 181 5.70 -14.32 10.41
N ASP A 182 5.26 -13.11 10.79
CA ASP A 182 4.98 -12.75 12.18
C ASP A 182 3.65 -13.34 12.69
N TYR A 183 2.76 -13.73 11.77
CA TYR A 183 1.43 -14.24 12.09
C TYR A 183 1.13 -15.52 11.32
N TRP A 184 0.51 -16.48 12.01
CA TRP A 184 0.12 -17.77 11.46
C TRP A 184 -1.37 -18.00 11.72
N LEU A 185 -2.09 -18.32 10.66
CA LEU A 185 -3.51 -18.62 10.70
C LEU A 185 -3.70 -20.13 10.48
N ALA A 186 -4.03 -20.84 11.54
CA ALA A 186 -4.42 -22.24 11.46
C ALA A 186 -5.92 -22.36 11.18
N VAL A 187 -6.31 -23.13 10.16
CA VAL A 187 -7.69 -23.28 9.73
C VAL A 187 -7.99 -24.75 9.45
N GLU A 188 -8.97 -25.30 10.14
CA GLU A 188 -9.56 -26.59 9.81
C GLU A 188 -10.93 -26.38 9.17
N GLN A 189 -11.16 -26.99 8.02
CA GLN A 189 -12.39 -26.92 7.28
C GLN A 189 -12.90 -28.33 6.96
N GLY A 190 -14.15 -28.61 7.30
CA GLY A 190 -14.84 -29.87 7.02
C GLY A 190 -16.23 -29.65 6.46
N ALA A 191 -16.97 -30.72 6.24
CA ALA A 191 -18.33 -30.70 5.67
C ALA A 191 -19.32 -29.89 6.52
N GLY A 192 -19.14 -29.83 7.85
CA GLY A 192 -20.00 -29.12 8.80
C GLY A 192 -19.57 -27.68 9.15
N GLY A 193 -18.62 -27.11 8.42
CA GLY A 193 -18.00 -25.82 8.76
C GLY A 193 -16.54 -26.01 9.16
N GLY A 194 -16.04 -25.13 10.02
CA GLY A 194 -14.64 -25.21 10.45
C GLY A 194 -14.36 -24.37 11.68
N ARG A 195 -13.10 -24.39 12.08
CA ARG A 195 -12.55 -23.53 13.15
C ARG A 195 -11.22 -22.95 12.71
N TRP A 196 -10.85 -21.85 13.33
CA TRP A 196 -9.59 -21.19 13.03
C TRP A 196 -9.00 -20.53 14.27
N GLN A 197 -7.69 -20.39 14.26
CA GLN A 197 -6.93 -19.68 15.29
C GLN A 197 -5.82 -18.86 14.62
N LEU A 198 -5.64 -17.62 15.08
CA LEU A 198 -4.52 -16.76 14.70
C LEU A 198 -3.48 -16.77 15.81
N PHE A 199 -2.25 -17.03 15.46
CA PHE A 199 -1.11 -16.99 16.37
C PHE A 199 -0.14 -15.88 15.96
N GLY A 200 0.56 -15.32 16.94
CA GLY A 200 1.71 -14.45 16.71
C GLY A 200 3.01 -15.20 16.98
N SER A 201 4.10 -14.76 16.35
CA SER A 201 5.43 -15.38 16.50
C SER A 201 5.96 -15.40 17.94
N GLU A 202 5.56 -14.42 18.75
CA GLU A 202 6.04 -14.24 20.12
C GLU A 202 5.17 -14.92 21.19
N GLN A 203 3.98 -15.41 20.84
CA GLN A 203 2.99 -15.87 21.80
C GLN A 203 2.61 -17.34 21.57
N GLU A 204 2.42 -18.09 22.65
CA GLU A 204 1.96 -19.49 22.57
C GLU A 204 0.42 -19.59 22.48
N GLN A 205 -0.26 -18.64 23.10
CA GLN A 205 -1.73 -18.60 23.04
C GLN A 205 -2.20 -17.95 21.74
N PRO A 206 -3.33 -18.40 21.19
CA PRO A 206 -3.92 -17.76 20.02
C PRO A 206 -4.35 -16.32 20.33
N LEU A 207 -4.01 -15.39 19.42
CA LEU A 207 -4.43 -13.99 19.47
C LEU A 207 -5.92 -13.83 19.23
N LEU A 208 -6.45 -14.64 18.31
CA LEU A 208 -7.86 -14.71 17.94
C LEU A 208 -8.24 -16.17 17.65
N GLN A 209 -9.52 -16.47 17.83
CA GLN A 209 -10.08 -17.76 17.43
C GLN A 209 -11.55 -17.63 17.03
N GLY A 210 -12.04 -18.59 16.28
CA GLY A 210 -13.43 -18.58 15.85
C GLY A 210 -13.83 -19.81 15.06
N LYS A 211 -15.09 -19.80 14.63
CA LYS A 211 -15.67 -20.84 13.77
C LYS A 211 -15.84 -20.29 12.35
N LEU A 212 -15.70 -21.16 11.37
CA LEU A 212 -16.11 -20.90 9.99
C LEU A 212 -17.53 -21.42 9.83
N ALA A 213 -18.43 -20.56 9.40
CA ALA A 213 -19.80 -20.97 9.09
C ALA A 213 -19.82 -21.87 7.85
N GLN A 214 -20.81 -22.77 7.78
CA GLN A 214 -21.09 -23.54 6.59
C GLN A 214 -21.90 -22.69 5.60
N GLY A 215 -21.50 -22.66 4.33
CA GLY A 215 -22.25 -21.96 3.28
C GLY A 215 -22.07 -20.43 3.30
N LYS A 216 -23.05 -19.72 2.71
CA LYS A 216 -23.12 -18.26 2.76
C LYS A 216 -23.77 -17.81 4.06
N LEU A 217 -23.19 -16.79 4.68
CA LEU A 217 -23.80 -16.13 5.83
C LEU A 217 -25.09 -15.39 5.43
N VAL A 218 -25.91 -15.03 6.41
CA VAL A 218 -27.12 -14.22 6.22
C VAL A 218 -26.81 -12.89 5.51
N SER A 219 -25.59 -12.36 5.71
CA SER A 219 -25.06 -11.16 5.03
C SER A 219 -24.65 -11.37 3.56
N GLY A 220 -24.75 -12.61 3.05
CA GLY A 220 -24.30 -12.95 1.68
C GLY A 220 -22.79 -13.14 1.53
N ALA A 221 -21.99 -12.81 2.55
CA ALA A 221 -20.54 -13.06 2.57
C ALA A 221 -20.25 -14.56 2.72
N ASP A 222 -19.13 -15.03 2.14
CA ASP A 222 -18.63 -16.36 2.44
C ASP A 222 -17.85 -16.38 3.76
N ALA A 223 -17.67 -17.57 4.34
CA ALA A 223 -17.01 -17.72 5.64
C ALA A 223 -15.55 -17.22 5.65
N VAL A 224 -14.88 -17.24 4.51
CA VAL A 224 -13.50 -16.75 4.38
C VAL A 224 -13.48 -15.23 4.40
N THR A 225 -14.42 -14.57 3.74
CA THR A 225 -14.57 -13.10 3.77
C THR A 225 -14.86 -12.62 5.20
N GLU A 226 -15.75 -13.30 5.93
CA GLU A 226 -16.01 -13.03 7.34
C GLU A 226 -14.75 -13.18 8.21
N LEU A 227 -13.97 -14.25 7.98
CA LEU A 227 -12.69 -14.46 8.66
C LEU A 227 -11.74 -13.29 8.39
N MET A 228 -11.57 -12.86 7.13
CA MET A 228 -10.70 -11.74 6.79
C MET A 228 -11.18 -10.43 7.42
N ALA A 229 -12.50 -10.19 7.47
CA ALA A 229 -13.08 -9.05 8.16
C ALA A 229 -12.71 -9.04 9.66
N ARG A 230 -12.76 -10.21 10.32
CA ARG A 230 -12.37 -10.33 11.75
C ARG A 230 -10.90 -10.08 11.97
N LEU A 231 -10.03 -10.59 11.10
CA LEU A 231 -8.61 -10.31 11.16
C LEU A 231 -8.36 -8.81 10.94
N ASN A 232 -8.98 -8.20 9.93
CA ASN A 232 -8.87 -6.77 9.68
C ASN A 232 -9.32 -5.93 10.89
N ARG A 233 -10.42 -6.29 11.52
CA ARG A 233 -10.91 -5.64 12.75
C ARG A 233 -9.86 -5.69 13.86
N TYR A 234 -9.24 -6.84 14.08
CA TYR A 234 -8.19 -7.00 15.07
C TYR A 234 -7.01 -6.05 14.81
N TRP A 235 -6.55 -5.93 13.56
CA TRP A 235 -5.46 -5.02 13.20
C TRP A 235 -5.86 -3.55 13.41
N VAL A 236 -7.09 -3.19 13.05
CA VAL A 236 -7.60 -1.82 13.28
C VAL A 236 -7.73 -1.54 14.78
N GLU A 237 -8.18 -2.49 15.58
CA GLU A 237 -8.28 -2.31 17.04
C GLU A 237 -6.91 -2.17 17.71
N LYS A 238 -5.92 -2.91 17.23
CA LYS A 238 -4.56 -2.90 17.78
C LYS A 238 -3.76 -1.67 17.34
N ASN A 239 -3.89 -1.24 16.09
CA ASN A 239 -3.00 -0.25 15.46
C ASN A 239 -3.75 0.94 14.85
N GLY A 240 -5.07 0.97 14.92
CA GLY A 240 -5.88 2.04 14.36
C GLY A 240 -5.72 3.35 15.12
N GLN A 241 -5.81 4.44 14.40
CA GLN A 241 -5.74 5.79 14.93
C GLN A 241 -7.06 6.52 14.67
N LYS A 242 -7.48 7.39 15.59
CA LYS A 242 -8.69 8.20 15.43
C LYS A 242 -8.45 9.52 14.69
N ARG A 243 -7.21 9.88 14.54
CA ARG A 243 -6.78 11.07 13.83
C ARG A 243 -5.77 10.63 12.78
N ALA A 244 -5.92 11.13 11.55
CA ALA A 244 -4.83 10.95 10.59
C ALA A 244 -3.54 11.37 11.31
N PRO A 245 -2.42 10.67 11.11
CA PRO A 245 -1.17 11.23 11.54
C PRO A 245 -1.27 12.68 11.11
N ARG A 246 -1.21 13.63 12.08
CA ARG A 246 -0.81 14.96 11.65
C ARG A 246 0.31 14.63 10.68
N GLN A 247 0.15 14.98 9.42
CA GLN A 247 1.35 15.25 8.68
C GLN A 247 2.03 16.26 9.61
N ASP A 248 2.87 15.73 10.52
CA ASP A 248 3.87 16.54 11.16
C ASP A 248 4.52 17.08 9.92
N ASN A 249 4.15 18.31 9.65
CA ASN A 249 4.55 19.06 8.48
C ASN A 249 6.02 18.74 8.42
N PRO A 250 6.51 17.84 7.56
CA PRO A 250 7.82 17.23 7.73
C PRO A 250 8.71 18.43 7.88
N ALA A 251 9.46 18.48 8.96
CA ALA A 251 10.12 19.69 9.44
C ALA A 251 10.56 20.48 8.21
N PRO A 252 10.06 21.71 8.01
CA PRO A 252 10.11 22.38 6.72
C PRO A 252 11.52 22.18 6.20
N ILE A 253 11.65 21.66 4.97
CA ILE A 253 12.95 21.33 4.38
C ILE A 253 13.87 22.45 4.83
N GLN A 254 14.85 22.13 5.68
CA GLN A 254 15.60 23.17 6.41
C GLN A 254 15.96 24.28 5.44
N PRO A 255 15.67 25.55 5.76
CA PRO A 255 15.96 26.63 4.85
C PRO A 255 17.38 26.42 4.35
N LEU A 256 17.59 26.60 3.06
CA LEU A 256 18.88 26.42 2.41
C LEU A 256 19.91 27.29 3.15
N LEU A 257 20.46 26.74 4.25
CA LEU A 257 21.63 27.30 4.89
C LEU A 257 22.74 27.17 3.85
N ALA A 258 22.89 28.24 3.04
CA ALA A 258 24.03 28.50 2.16
C ALA A 258 24.71 27.21 1.60
N GLU A 259 23.93 26.26 1.05
CA GLU A 259 24.54 25.27 0.16
C GLU A 259 25.08 26.06 -1.02
N VAL A 260 26.40 26.12 -1.07
CA VAL A 260 27.11 26.72 -2.21
C VAL A 260 26.82 25.79 -3.39
N ASP A 261 25.88 26.21 -4.26
CA ASP A 261 25.61 25.48 -5.48
C ASP A 261 26.92 25.30 -6.26
N ALA A 262 27.15 24.10 -6.75
CA ALA A 262 28.26 23.86 -7.66
C ALA A 262 28.17 24.83 -8.86
N SER A 263 29.27 25.18 -9.46
CA SER A 263 29.26 26.06 -10.65
C SER A 263 28.33 25.47 -11.72
N GLY A 264 27.33 26.25 -12.13
CA GLY A 264 26.32 25.78 -13.12
C GLY A 264 25.10 25.07 -12.56
N GLU A 265 24.87 25.08 -11.23
CA GLU A 265 23.67 24.54 -10.60
C GLU A 265 22.93 25.62 -9.80
N LEU A 266 21.62 25.48 -9.67
CA LEU A 266 20.73 26.30 -8.85
C LEU A 266 19.77 25.40 -8.10
N THR A 267 19.79 25.43 -6.76
CA THR A 267 18.85 24.68 -5.94
C THR A 267 17.73 25.60 -5.47
N ILE A 268 16.48 25.16 -5.64
CA ILE A 268 15.27 25.86 -5.22
C ILE A 268 14.40 24.95 -4.34
N VAL A 269 13.61 25.55 -3.46
CA VAL A 269 12.57 24.88 -2.68
C VAL A 269 11.20 25.39 -3.13
N VAL A 270 10.28 24.48 -3.40
CA VAL A 270 8.91 24.81 -3.78
C VAL A 270 7.94 24.16 -2.81
N SER A 271 7.11 24.99 -2.18
CA SER A 271 6.00 24.59 -1.32
C SER A 271 4.65 24.59 -2.07
N GLY A 272 3.59 24.04 -1.46
CA GLY A 272 2.24 24.02 -2.06
C GLY A 272 2.02 22.90 -3.09
N LEU A 273 2.90 21.88 -3.12
CA LEU A 273 2.76 20.71 -3.98
C LEU A 273 1.86 19.67 -3.29
N HIS A 274 0.56 19.89 -3.32
CA HIS A 274 -0.39 19.06 -2.59
C HIS A 274 -0.73 17.74 -3.30
N ARG A 275 -0.46 17.66 -4.62
CA ARG A 275 -0.76 16.47 -5.44
C ARG A 275 0.49 16.05 -6.18
N TYR A 276 0.60 14.75 -6.43
CA TYR A 276 1.68 14.22 -7.30
C TYR A 276 1.67 14.89 -8.69
N SER A 277 0.47 15.19 -9.23
CA SER A 277 0.31 15.94 -10.49
C SER A 277 0.94 17.32 -10.44
N ASP A 278 0.96 17.99 -9.29
CA ASP A 278 1.55 19.32 -9.13
C ASP A 278 3.08 19.26 -9.28
N SER A 279 3.71 18.25 -8.68
CA SER A 279 5.15 18.01 -8.82
C SER A 279 5.54 17.70 -10.25
N VAL A 280 4.77 16.86 -10.95
CA VAL A 280 5.02 16.53 -12.36
C VAL A 280 4.83 17.74 -13.26
N LEU A 281 3.78 18.54 -13.01
CA LEU A 281 3.49 19.74 -13.78
C LEU A 281 4.58 20.83 -13.56
N LEU A 282 4.99 21.02 -12.31
CA LEU A 282 6.08 21.92 -11.95
C LEU A 282 7.38 21.50 -12.63
N GLU A 283 7.77 20.24 -12.53
CA GLU A 283 8.98 19.72 -13.15
C GLU A 283 9.00 19.95 -14.67
N ARG A 284 7.87 19.70 -15.33
CA ARG A 284 7.70 19.97 -16.76
C ARG A 284 7.91 21.45 -17.10
N LYS A 285 7.31 22.35 -16.30
CA LYS A 285 7.46 23.79 -16.48
C LYS A 285 8.89 24.26 -16.20
N LEU A 286 9.54 23.73 -15.19
CA LEU A 286 10.94 24.04 -14.88
C LEU A 286 11.88 23.63 -16.04
N ARG A 287 11.63 22.48 -16.67
CA ARG A 287 12.40 22.03 -17.85
C ARG A 287 12.17 22.90 -19.11
N GLN A 288 11.05 23.62 -19.16
CA GLN A 288 10.71 24.49 -20.29
C GLN A 288 11.25 25.93 -20.12
N LEU A 289 11.84 26.27 -18.96
CA LEU A 289 12.43 27.60 -18.74
C LEU A 289 13.71 27.77 -19.54
N ASP A 290 13.81 28.89 -20.19
CA ASP A 290 15.04 29.29 -20.90
C ASP A 290 16.21 29.38 -19.92
N GLY A 291 17.34 28.76 -20.27
CA GLY A 291 18.53 28.71 -19.43
C GLY A 291 18.57 27.56 -18.42
N VAL A 292 17.53 26.72 -18.34
CA VAL A 292 17.51 25.48 -17.53
C VAL A 292 17.82 24.29 -18.44
N GLY A 293 18.84 23.52 -18.11
CA GLY A 293 19.20 22.27 -18.81
C GLY A 293 18.41 21.09 -18.27
N THR A 294 18.85 20.53 -17.16
CA THR A 294 18.21 19.38 -16.49
C THR A 294 17.64 19.78 -15.14
N VAL A 295 16.56 19.10 -14.76
CA VAL A 295 15.88 19.28 -13.46
C VAL A 295 15.94 17.96 -12.69
N TYR A 296 16.47 17.99 -11.48
CA TYR A 296 16.54 16.85 -10.57
C TYR A 296 15.73 17.14 -9.32
N VAL A 297 14.91 16.21 -8.89
CA VAL A 297 14.30 16.24 -7.57
C VAL A 297 15.31 15.68 -6.58
N ILE A 298 15.75 16.48 -5.61
CA ILE A 298 16.72 16.06 -4.58
C ILE A 298 15.99 15.32 -3.48
N ASP A 299 14.94 15.94 -2.96
CA ASP A 299 14.07 15.36 -1.95
C ASP A 299 12.66 15.97 -2.05
N SER A 300 11.70 15.32 -1.42
CA SER A 300 10.34 15.82 -1.27
C SER A 300 9.79 15.41 0.08
N ALA A 301 9.15 16.35 0.79
CA ALA A 301 8.59 16.12 2.11
C ALA A 301 7.25 16.86 2.25
N GLY A 302 6.16 16.12 2.40
CA GLY A 302 4.80 16.66 2.47
C GLY A 302 4.41 17.41 1.20
N SER A 303 4.09 18.70 1.34
CA SER A 303 3.76 19.60 0.22
C SER A 303 4.95 20.41 -0.29
N GLN A 304 6.19 20.03 0.07
CA GLN A 304 7.40 20.73 -0.35
C GLN A 304 8.30 19.79 -1.17
N GLY A 305 8.99 20.36 -2.17
CA GLY A 305 10.01 19.66 -2.96
C GLY A 305 11.24 20.52 -3.13
N ARG A 306 12.42 19.89 -3.09
CA ARG A 306 13.71 20.52 -3.39
C ARG A 306 14.16 20.08 -4.77
N TYR A 307 14.42 21.06 -5.63
CA TYR A 307 14.79 20.84 -7.02
C TYR A 307 16.16 21.42 -7.30
N ARG A 308 17.02 20.67 -7.98
CA ARG A 308 18.30 21.12 -8.50
C ARG A 308 18.18 21.32 -10.01
N LEU A 309 18.42 22.52 -10.45
CA LEU A 309 18.39 22.94 -11.85
C LEU A 309 19.83 23.05 -12.37
N SER A 310 20.10 22.41 -13.49
CA SER A 310 21.33 22.66 -14.23
C SER A 310 21.18 23.99 -14.99
N VAL A 311 22.02 24.98 -14.70
CA VAL A 311 21.96 26.31 -15.27
C VAL A 311 23.31 26.62 -15.93
N PRO A 312 23.51 26.27 -17.21
CA PRO A 312 24.77 26.51 -17.90
C PRO A 312 25.07 28.00 -18.16
N GLY A 313 24.06 28.85 -17.95
CA GLY A 313 24.15 30.32 -18.18
C GLY A 313 24.03 31.13 -16.90
N SER A 314 23.29 32.23 -16.96
CA SER A 314 23.10 33.18 -15.84
C SER A 314 22.06 32.69 -14.85
N ARG A 315 22.45 32.40 -13.62
CA ARG A 315 21.54 32.06 -12.50
C ARG A 315 20.53 33.17 -12.22
N ALA A 316 20.97 34.43 -12.33
CA ALA A 316 20.10 35.59 -12.11
C ALA A 316 18.96 35.63 -13.14
N ALA A 317 19.24 35.29 -14.39
CA ALA A 317 18.22 35.21 -15.44
C ALA A 317 17.20 34.11 -15.16
N VAL A 318 17.63 32.91 -14.71
CA VAL A 318 16.74 31.80 -14.36
C VAL A 318 15.92 32.16 -13.12
N LEU A 319 16.51 32.77 -12.09
CA LEU A 319 15.75 33.22 -10.92
C LEU A 319 14.67 34.25 -11.32
N GLN A 320 15.00 35.18 -12.20
CA GLN A 320 14.03 36.14 -12.73
C GLN A 320 12.91 35.44 -13.52
N ALA A 321 13.25 34.47 -14.35
CA ALA A 321 12.24 33.68 -15.08
C ALA A 321 11.31 32.89 -14.14
N LEU A 322 11.85 32.35 -13.03
CA LEU A 322 11.04 31.69 -12.00
C LEU A 322 10.06 32.66 -11.33
N THR A 323 10.43 33.93 -11.09
CA THR A 323 9.52 34.94 -10.50
C THR A 323 8.33 35.28 -11.40
N THR A 324 8.46 35.10 -12.70
CA THR A 324 7.42 35.40 -13.69
C THR A 324 6.65 34.17 -14.15
N MET A 325 7.03 32.98 -13.65
CA MET A 325 6.40 31.73 -14.05
C MET A 325 4.97 31.62 -13.51
N ASN A 326 4.00 31.38 -14.41
CA ASN A 326 2.59 31.24 -14.06
C ASN A 326 2.37 30.03 -13.11
N GLY A 327 1.77 30.32 -11.95
CA GLY A 327 1.50 29.33 -10.89
C GLY A 327 2.60 29.21 -9.84
N LEU A 328 3.71 29.98 -9.94
CA LEU A 328 4.76 30.03 -8.95
C LEU A 328 4.81 31.43 -8.31
N ALA A 329 4.76 31.50 -6.99
CA ALA A 329 4.91 32.75 -6.23
C ALA A 329 6.18 32.72 -5.42
N VAL A 330 6.91 33.85 -5.37
CA VAL A 330 8.15 33.99 -4.59
C VAL A 330 7.82 34.08 -3.10
N THR A 331 8.42 33.26 -2.28
CA THR A 331 8.30 33.29 -0.80
C THR A 331 9.62 33.58 -0.10
N GLY A 332 10.75 33.44 -0.79
CA GLY A 332 12.09 33.72 -0.31
C GLY A 332 13.09 33.87 -1.47
N GLU A 333 14.38 34.02 -1.18
CA GLU A 333 15.43 34.24 -2.19
C GLU A 333 15.49 33.08 -3.21
N ARG A 334 15.29 31.84 -2.75
CA ARG A 334 15.25 30.60 -3.55
C ARG A 334 14.07 29.71 -3.18
N GLU A 335 13.09 30.32 -2.54
CA GLU A 335 11.91 29.65 -2.06
C GLU A 335 10.68 30.16 -2.81
N PHE A 336 9.84 29.22 -3.21
CA PHE A 336 8.67 29.49 -4.02
C PHE A 336 7.45 28.73 -3.48
N SER A 337 6.27 29.22 -3.80
CA SER A 337 5.01 28.54 -3.51
C SER A 337 4.26 28.27 -4.80
N TRP A 338 3.82 27.02 -4.97
CA TRP A 338 3.03 26.57 -6.10
C TRP A 338 1.53 26.73 -5.82
N SER A 339 0.84 27.49 -6.62
CA SER A 339 -0.62 27.72 -6.51
C SER A 339 -1.44 26.96 -7.57
N GLY A 340 -0.78 26.10 -8.36
CA GLY A 340 -1.39 25.46 -9.51
C GLY A 340 -1.47 26.36 -10.74
N ALA A 341 -1.48 25.78 -11.94
CA ALA A 341 -1.80 26.55 -13.13
C ALA A 341 -3.27 26.93 -13.07
N LYS A 342 -3.62 28.23 -13.06
CA LYS A 342 -4.97 28.65 -13.38
C LYS A 342 -5.37 28.04 -14.73
N ARG A 343 -6.45 27.29 -14.78
CA ARG A 343 -7.06 26.89 -16.04
C ARG A 343 -7.61 28.19 -16.67
N ASP A 344 -6.97 28.61 -17.76
CA ASP A 344 -7.59 29.52 -18.69
C ASP A 344 -8.75 28.86 -19.42
#